data_60fa5ccfba115e8d4b7b6083e1a0c54c
#
_entry.id   60fa5ccfba115e8d4b7b6083e1a0c54c
#
_cell.length_a   1.000
_cell.length_b   1.000
_cell.length_c   1.000
_cell.angle_alpha   90.00
_cell.angle_beta   90.00
_cell.angle_gamma   90.00
#
_symmetry.space_group_name_H-M   'P 1'
#
loop_
_entity.id
_entity.type
_entity.pdbx_description
1 polymer ?
#
loop_
_entity_poly.entity_id
_entity_poly.type
_entity_poly.pdbx_seq_one_letter_code
_entity_poly.pdbx_strand_id
1 'polypeptide(L)'
;VDICPVGALTSTDFRFKMRVWFLKQSNSLDTESSVGANTVAWSREGVLYRVTPRRNDDVNDTWMSDSGRMLYKLVGAEDRLGKITVEGSHSTLESAINTAVILIKEGDVAVVGSGRSTVEEQFLTKKLADAASASASLVSRVGEGDGILISADRNPNVRGALVTGFISALPEQQLTALAADVDADKVKTIISVGEDLTVAGLSAEQLAK
;
A
#
# COMPACT_ATOMS: atom_id res chain seq x y z
N VAL A 1 -19.24 -9.44 -15.66
CA VAL A 1 -19.91 -8.15 -15.56
C VAL A 1 -19.45 -7.21 -16.66
N ASP A 2 -18.15 -6.99 -16.84
CA ASP A 2 -17.62 -6.01 -17.80
C ASP A 2 -17.77 -6.41 -19.28
N ILE A 3 -17.90 -7.69 -19.57
CA ILE A 3 -18.06 -8.21 -20.93
C ILE A 3 -19.49 -7.98 -21.46
N CYS A 4 -20.46 -7.66 -20.59
CA CYS A 4 -21.83 -7.42 -21.03
C CYS A 4 -21.94 -6.12 -21.84
N PRO A 5 -22.19 -6.18 -23.16
CA PRO A 5 -22.12 -4.99 -24.02
C PRO A 5 -23.30 -4.03 -23.80
N VAL A 6 -24.38 -4.50 -23.20
CA VAL A 6 -25.61 -3.70 -22.98
C VAL A 6 -25.75 -3.22 -21.53
N GLY A 7 -24.78 -3.54 -20.65
CA GLY A 7 -24.82 -3.12 -19.23
C GLY A 7 -25.95 -3.76 -18.42
N ALA A 8 -26.47 -4.90 -18.87
CA ALA A 8 -27.50 -5.66 -18.13
C ALA A 8 -26.93 -6.31 -16.86
N LEU A 9 -25.66 -6.74 -16.93
CA LEU A 9 -24.94 -7.28 -15.78
C LEU A 9 -24.12 -6.15 -15.13
N THR A 10 -24.43 -5.86 -13.87
CA THR A 10 -23.73 -4.85 -13.08
C THR A 10 -23.29 -5.44 -11.74
N SER A 11 -22.20 -4.92 -11.20
CA SER A 11 -21.81 -5.24 -9.82
C SER A 11 -22.91 -4.79 -8.86
N THR A 12 -23.22 -5.61 -7.86
CA THR A 12 -24.21 -5.29 -6.82
C THR A 12 -23.89 -3.97 -6.13
N ASP A 13 -22.62 -3.74 -5.83
CA ASP A 13 -22.16 -2.53 -5.14
C ASP A 13 -22.29 -1.27 -6.00
N PHE A 14 -22.16 -1.40 -7.32
CA PHE A 14 -22.27 -0.27 -8.24
C PHE A 14 -23.70 0.00 -8.71
N ARG A 15 -24.58 -1.02 -8.59
CA ARG A 15 -25.98 -0.95 -9.05
C ARG A 15 -26.71 0.24 -8.40
N PHE A 16 -27.33 1.07 -9.22
CA PHE A 16 -28.08 2.27 -8.82
C PHE A 16 -27.25 3.39 -8.14
N LYS A 17 -25.93 3.25 -8.05
CA LYS A 17 -25.07 4.29 -7.46
C LYS A 17 -24.84 5.46 -8.40
N MET A 18 -24.45 5.17 -9.64
CA MET A 18 -24.06 6.20 -10.61
C MET A 18 -24.25 5.70 -12.05
N ARG A 19 -24.56 6.60 -12.96
CA ARG A 19 -24.49 6.31 -14.39
C ARG A 19 -23.07 6.43 -14.90
N VAL A 20 -22.64 5.46 -15.74
CA VAL A 20 -21.24 5.32 -16.19
C VAL A 20 -20.74 6.58 -16.90
N TRP A 21 -21.55 7.22 -17.70
CA TRP A 21 -21.18 8.42 -18.47
C TRP A 21 -20.95 9.68 -17.61
N PHE A 22 -21.28 9.66 -16.34
CA PHE A 22 -20.94 10.73 -15.41
C PHE A 22 -19.60 10.52 -14.72
N LEU A 23 -18.98 9.35 -14.89
CA LEU A 23 -17.73 9.00 -14.23
C LEU A 23 -16.53 9.41 -15.10
N LYS A 24 -15.52 9.97 -14.44
CA LYS A 24 -14.20 10.19 -15.02
C LYS A 24 -13.39 8.88 -14.95
N GLN A 25 -12.69 8.58 -16.04
CA GLN A 25 -11.77 7.45 -16.12
C GLN A 25 -10.35 7.92 -15.88
N SER A 26 -9.61 7.15 -15.09
CA SER A 26 -8.17 7.34 -14.89
C SER A 26 -7.47 5.99 -14.99
N ASN A 27 -6.39 5.92 -15.75
CA ASN A 27 -5.57 4.72 -15.83
C ASN A 27 -4.93 4.44 -14.47
N SER A 28 -4.94 3.17 -14.08
CA SER A 28 -4.41 2.70 -12.81
C SER A 28 -3.82 1.30 -12.97
N LEU A 29 -3.32 0.75 -11.89
CA LEU A 29 -2.81 -0.60 -11.76
C LEU A 29 -3.50 -1.30 -10.60
N ASP A 30 -3.63 -2.61 -10.70
CA ASP A 30 -4.04 -3.46 -9.59
C ASP A 30 -2.84 -3.66 -8.65
N THR A 31 -2.98 -3.23 -7.41
CA THR A 31 -1.96 -3.36 -6.37
C THR A 31 -2.19 -4.55 -5.43
N GLU A 32 -3.12 -5.44 -5.78
CA GLU A 32 -3.48 -6.59 -4.95
C GLU A 32 -2.45 -7.72 -5.02
N SER A 33 -1.78 -7.86 -6.15
CA SER A 33 -0.75 -8.90 -6.32
C SER A 33 0.36 -8.48 -7.29
N SER A 34 1.41 -9.27 -7.37
CA SER A 34 2.56 -9.07 -8.28
C SER A 34 2.20 -9.19 -9.77
N VAL A 35 0.99 -9.60 -10.12
CA VAL A 35 0.51 -9.58 -11.52
C VAL A 35 0.46 -8.14 -12.03
N GLY A 36 0.05 -7.18 -11.19
CA GLY A 36 0.00 -5.77 -11.56
C GLY A 36 -0.93 -5.50 -12.74
N ALA A 37 -2.13 -6.12 -12.76
CA ALA A 37 -3.07 -5.99 -13.85
C ALA A 37 -3.39 -4.51 -14.15
N ASN A 38 -3.43 -4.17 -15.43
CA ASN A 38 -3.77 -2.83 -15.88
C ASN A 38 -5.26 -2.56 -15.67
N THR A 39 -5.59 -1.42 -15.08
CA THR A 39 -6.97 -1.10 -14.68
C THR A 39 -7.38 0.30 -15.07
N VAL A 40 -8.68 0.56 -14.97
CA VAL A 40 -9.29 1.89 -15.02
C VAL A 40 -10.02 2.14 -13.71
N ALA A 41 -9.65 3.20 -13.04
CA ALA A 41 -10.35 3.73 -11.89
C ALA A 41 -11.45 4.70 -12.35
N TRP A 42 -12.69 4.48 -11.88
CA TRP A 42 -13.87 5.28 -12.26
C TRP A 42 -14.31 6.12 -11.09
N SER A 43 -14.16 7.43 -11.21
CA SER A 43 -14.40 8.37 -10.10
C SER A 43 -15.28 9.55 -10.51
N ARG A 44 -15.90 10.19 -9.49
CA ARG A 44 -16.58 11.46 -9.62
C ARG A 44 -16.50 12.21 -8.29
N GLU A 45 -16.20 13.49 -8.34
CA GLU A 45 -16.22 14.38 -7.17
C GLU A 45 -15.41 13.85 -5.98
N GLY A 46 -14.23 13.25 -6.27
CA GLY A 46 -13.35 12.67 -5.25
C GLY A 46 -13.76 11.28 -4.74
N VAL A 47 -14.86 10.70 -5.21
CA VAL A 47 -15.30 9.35 -4.84
C VAL A 47 -14.94 8.36 -5.93
N LEU A 48 -14.30 7.25 -5.54
CA LEU A 48 -14.02 6.11 -6.41
C LEU A 48 -15.18 5.11 -6.34
N TYR A 49 -15.82 4.87 -7.49
CA TYR A 49 -17.03 4.04 -7.56
C TYR A 49 -16.76 2.60 -7.96
N ARG A 50 -15.80 2.37 -8.84
CA ARG A 50 -15.43 1.03 -9.31
C ARG A 50 -14.06 1.03 -9.95
N VAL A 51 -13.49 -0.18 -10.07
CA VAL A 51 -12.29 -0.48 -10.83
C VAL A 51 -12.64 -1.54 -11.87
N THR A 52 -12.16 -1.37 -13.10
CA THR A 52 -12.36 -2.34 -14.19
C THR A 52 -11.03 -2.64 -14.87
N PRO A 53 -10.86 -3.83 -15.48
CA PRO A 53 -9.64 -4.12 -16.21
C PRO A 53 -9.50 -3.21 -17.42
N ARG A 54 -8.27 -2.87 -17.74
CA ARG A 54 -7.84 -2.21 -18.98
C ARG A 54 -7.00 -3.19 -19.78
N ARG A 55 -7.34 -3.39 -21.02
CA ARG A 55 -6.66 -4.36 -21.88
C ARG A 55 -5.17 -4.06 -21.97
N ASN A 56 -4.37 -5.06 -21.71
CA ASN A 56 -2.94 -5.11 -21.95
C ASN A 56 -2.53 -6.56 -22.22
N ASP A 57 -2.30 -6.88 -23.50
CA ASP A 57 -2.04 -8.25 -23.96
C ASP A 57 -0.72 -8.82 -23.38
N ASP A 58 0.22 -7.96 -22.96
CA ASP A 58 1.49 -8.39 -22.36
C ASP A 58 1.38 -8.70 -20.85
N VAL A 59 0.30 -8.30 -20.17
CA VAL A 59 0.19 -8.41 -18.70
C VAL A 59 -1.07 -9.18 -18.28
N ASN A 60 -2.24 -8.68 -18.60
CA ASN A 60 -3.52 -9.19 -18.07
C ASN A 60 -4.60 -9.41 -19.13
N ASP A 61 -4.28 -9.25 -20.42
CA ASP A 61 -5.28 -9.24 -21.50
C ASP A 61 -6.45 -8.29 -21.11
N THR A 62 -7.64 -8.82 -20.87
CA THR A 62 -8.83 -8.07 -20.44
C THR A 62 -9.33 -8.46 -19.06
N TRP A 63 -8.51 -9.17 -18.29
CA TRP A 63 -8.91 -9.78 -17.02
C TRP A 63 -8.25 -9.07 -15.82
N MET A 64 -8.89 -9.21 -14.67
CA MET A 64 -8.34 -8.86 -13.37
C MET A 64 -8.99 -9.71 -12.28
N SER A 65 -8.32 -9.82 -11.13
CA SER A 65 -8.87 -10.53 -9.98
C SER A 65 -10.09 -9.82 -9.38
N ASP A 66 -10.96 -10.58 -8.73
CA ASP A 66 -12.10 -10.00 -8.03
C ASP A 66 -11.67 -9.18 -6.82
N SER A 67 -10.59 -9.58 -6.13
CA SER A 67 -10.03 -8.81 -5.02
C SER A 67 -9.47 -7.46 -5.48
N GLY A 68 -8.73 -7.42 -6.60
CA GLY A 68 -8.26 -6.19 -7.21
C GLY A 68 -9.40 -5.27 -7.64
N ARG A 69 -10.49 -5.85 -8.14
CA ARG A 69 -11.72 -5.13 -8.48
C ARG A 69 -12.36 -4.43 -7.27
N MET A 70 -12.20 -4.98 -6.07
CA MET A 70 -12.75 -4.44 -4.82
C MET A 70 -11.85 -3.41 -4.12
N LEU A 71 -10.66 -3.10 -4.66
CA LEU A 71 -9.73 -2.12 -4.06
C LEU A 71 -10.35 -0.74 -3.82
N TYR A 72 -11.38 -0.34 -4.58
CA TYR A 72 -12.09 0.92 -4.34
C TYR A 72 -12.69 1.00 -2.92
N LYS A 73 -13.02 -0.12 -2.29
CA LYS A 73 -13.52 -0.18 -0.92
C LYS A 73 -12.50 0.27 0.10
N LEU A 74 -11.22 -0.07 -0.13
CA LEU A 74 -10.13 0.38 0.74
C LEU A 74 -9.90 1.90 0.66
N VAL A 75 -10.12 2.49 -0.51
CA VAL A 75 -9.98 3.95 -0.69
C VAL A 75 -11.07 4.71 0.06
N GLY A 76 -12.29 4.16 0.11
CA GLY A 76 -13.45 4.73 0.80
C GLY A 76 -13.68 4.23 2.22
N ALA A 77 -12.76 3.45 2.80
CA ALA A 77 -12.92 2.88 4.13
C ALA A 77 -12.93 3.97 5.21
N GLU A 78 -13.80 3.82 6.21
CA GLU A 78 -13.96 4.82 7.28
C GLU A 78 -12.77 4.85 8.23
N ASP A 79 -12.06 3.74 8.37
CA ASP A 79 -10.86 3.57 9.20
C ASP A 79 -9.58 4.04 8.50
N ARG A 80 -9.68 4.53 7.26
CA ARG A 80 -8.54 5.08 6.54
C ARG A 80 -7.97 6.31 7.24
N LEU A 81 -6.65 6.35 7.41
CA LEU A 81 -5.93 7.50 7.96
C LEU A 81 -6.12 8.73 7.06
N GLY A 82 -7.12 9.54 7.36
CA GLY A 82 -7.48 10.75 6.60
C GLY A 82 -7.13 12.06 7.32
N LYS A 83 -6.59 11.97 8.54
CA LYS A 83 -6.28 13.14 9.38
C LYS A 83 -4.86 13.06 9.92
N ILE A 84 -4.23 14.20 10.04
CA ILE A 84 -2.92 14.32 10.68
C ILE A 84 -3.13 14.37 12.20
N THR A 85 -2.46 13.48 12.92
CA THR A 85 -2.50 13.43 14.37
C THR A 85 -1.08 13.36 14.95
N VAL A 86 -0.90 13.95 16.12
CA VAL A 86 0.32 13.82 16.95
C VAL A 86 -0.17 13.41 18.34
N GLU A 87 0.36 12.34 18.90
CA GLU A 87 -0.05 11.77 20.18
C GLU A 87 -1.57 11.58 20.30
N GLY A 88 -2.20 11.08 19.22
CA GLY A 88 -3.64 10.84 19.15
C GLY A 88 -4.50 12.11 18.98
N SER A 89 -3.92 13.31 19.02
CA SER A 89 -4.63 14.58 18.88
C SER A 89 -4.46 15.14 17.47
N HIS A 90 -5.53 15.81 16.95
CA HIS A 90 -5.47 16.45 15.64
C HIS A 90 -4.36 17.51 15.59
N SER A 91 -3.57 17.51 14.51
CA SER A 91 -2.41 18.39 14.35
C SER A 91 -2.30 18.95 12.93
N THR A 92 -1.40 19.90 12.74
CA THR A 92 -1.02 20.41 11.41
C THR A 92 0.12 19.59 10.82
N LEU A 93 0.28 19.63 9.49
CA LEU A 93 1.39 18.96 8.80
C LEU A 93 2.74 19.47 9.30
N GLU A 94 2.88 20.77 9.50
CA GLU A 94 4.11 21.38 9.98
C GLU A 94 4.49 20.88 11.38
N SER A 95 3.54 20.85 12.32
CA SER A 95 3.75 20.34 13.66
C SER A 95 4.12 18.84 13.63
N ALA A 96 3.43 18.03 12.84
CA ALA A 96 3.73 16.60 12.72
C ALA A 96 5.13 16.36 12.14
N ILE A 97 5.54 17.11 11.10
CA ILE A 97 6.89 17.02 10.54
C ILE A 97 7.95 17.43 11.57
N ASN A 98 7.73 18.52 12.32
CA ASN A 98 8.66 18.96 13.35
C ASN A 98 8.84 17.90 14.45
N THR A 99 7.74 17.28 14.90
CA THR A 99 7.79 16.17 15.86
C THR A 99 8.58 14.99 15.29
N ALA A 100 8.29 14.58 14.07
CA ALA A 100 9.00 13.48 13.42
C ALA A 100 10.51 13.78 13.28
N VAL A 101 10.89 15.01 12.95
CA VAL A 101 12.31 15.43 12.87
C VAL A 101 13.00 15.35 14.22
N ILE A 102 12.31 15.68 15.31
CA ILE A 102 12.87 15.55 16.67
C ILE A 102 13.15 14.08 16.97
N LEU A 103 12.14 13.19 16.78
CA LEU A 103 12.30 11.76 17.01
C LEU A 103 13.40 11.12 16.18
N ILE A 104 13.53 11.51 14.89
CA ILE A 104 14.59 11.03 14.02
C ILE A 104 15.98 11.46 14.53
N LYS A 105 16.11 12.68 15.06
CA LYS A 105 17.38 13.18 15.62
C LYS A 105 17.80 12.53 16.92
N GLU A 106 16.87 11.95 17.66
CA GLU A 106 17.18 11.15 18.83
C GLU A 106 17.90 9.84 18.49
N GLY A 107 17.80 9.40 17.24
CA GLY A 107 18.50 8.22 16.73
C GLY A 107 17.71 6.93 16.92
N ASP A 108 18.37 5.80 16.73
CA ASP A 108 17.81 4.45 16.87
C ASP A 108 16.53 4.26 16.02
N VAL A 109 16.59 4.69 14.75
CA VAL A 109 15.45 4.73 13.83
C VAL A 109 15.43 3.51 12.93
N ALA A 110 14.24 2.96 12.71
CA ALA A 110 13.96 1.99 11.66
C ALA A 110 12.92 2.54 10.67
N VAL A 111 13.09 2.27 9.38
CA VAL A 111 12.15 2.65 8.33
C VAL A 111 11.57 1.41 7.69
N VAL A 112 10.25 1.31 7.67
CA VAL A 112 9.51 0.20 7.07
C VAL A 112 8.70 0.71 5.89
N GLY A 113 8.99 0.18 4.71
CA GLY A 113 8.28 0.50 3.47
C GLY A 113 7.29 -0.57 3.05
N SER A 114 6.58 -0.29 1.98
CA SER A 114 5.55 -1.15 1.41
C SER A 114 5.95 -1.68 0.04
N GLY A 115 5.72 -2.97 -0.20
CA GLY A 115 5.76 -3.56 -1.54
C GLY A 115 4.64 -3.08 -2.48
N ARG A 116 3.68 -2.30 -1.97
CA ARG A 116 2.59 -1.67 -2.74
C ARG A 116 2.89 -0.23 -3.15
N SER A 117 3.97 0.35 -2.64
CA SER A 117 4.40 1.71 -2.98
C SER A 117 4.96 1.82 -4.40
N THR A 118 4.87 3.01 -4.97
CA THR A 118 5.51 3.31 -6.26
C THR A 118 7.04 3.32 -6.14
N VAL A 119 7.73 3.27 -7.28
CA VAL A 119 9.21 3.35 -7.29
C VAL A 119 9.69 4.69 -6.72
N GLU A 120 8.97 5.77 -7.01
CA GLU A 120 9.26 7.12 -6.51
C GLU A 120 9.11 7.20 -4.98
N GLU A 121 8.04 6.63 -4.44
CA GLU A 121 7.83 6.55 -2.98
C GLU A 121 8.93 5.74 -2.31
N GLN A 122 9.28 4.58 -2.86
CA GLN A 122 10.36 3.73 -2.33
C GLN A 122 11.72 4.44 -2.40
N PHE A 123 12.00 5.17 -3.49
CA PHE A 123 13.21 5.98 -3.60
C PHE A 123 13.29 7.10 -2.56
N LEU A 124 12.17 7.81 -2.32
CA LEU A 124 12.11 8.84 -1.29
C LEU A 124 12.22 8.24 0.12
N THR A 125 11.59 7.08 0.34
CA THR A 125 11.69 6.34 1.61
C THR A 125 13.14 5.90 1.88
N LYS A 126 13.85 5.44 0.84
CA LYS A 126 15.28 5.15 0.96
C LYS A 126 16.09 6.39 1.33
N LYS A 127 15.86 7.51 0.66
CA LYS A 127 16.55 8.76 1.00
C LYS A 127 16.32 9.19 2.45
N LEU A 128 15.10 9.00 2.94
CA LEU A 128 14.76 9.26 4.34
C LEU A 128 15.53 8.31 5.27
N ALA A 129 15.57 7.02 4.97
CA ALA A 129 16.31 6.03 5.75
C ALA A 129 17.81 6.37 5.79
N ASP A 130 18.42 6.71 4.65
CA ASP A 130 19.83 7.11 4.55
C ASP A 130 20.12 8.37 5.38
N ALA A 131 19.25 9.39 5.28
CA ALA A 131 19.42 10.63 6.03
C ALA A 131 19.26 10.45 7.55
N ALA A 132 18.42 9.51 7.96
CA ALA A 132 18.22 9.14 9.37
C ALA A 132 19.25 8.11 9.87
N SER A 133 20.15 7.60 9.02
CA SER A 133 21.02 6.44 9.31
C SER A 133 20.25 5.25 9.86
N ALA A 134 19.01 5.05 9.37
CA ALA A 134 18.07 4.09 9.84
C ALA A 134 18.25 2.72 9.18
N SER A 135 17.89 1.65 9.88
CA SER A 135 17.68 0.34 9.24
C SER A 135 16.45 0.39 8.34
N ALA A 136 16.50 -0.30 7.20
CA ALA A 136 15.42 -0.32 6.23
C ALA A 136 14.85 -1.74 6.07
N SER A 137 13.54 -1.85 6.09
CA SER A 137 12.81 -3.10 5.89
C SER A 137 11.60 -2.89 4.98
N LEU A 138 11.17 -3.97 4.31
CA LEU A 138 9.97 -3.96 3.48
C LEU A 138 9.00 -5.01 3.99
N VAL A 139 7.73 -4.65 4.14
CA VAL A 139 6.68 -5.62 4.46
C VAL A 139 6.42 -6.50 3.25
N SER A 140 6.45 -7.82 3.44
CA SER A 140 6.06 -8.81 2.45
C SER A 140 4.72 -9.42 2.78
N ARG A 141 3.83 -9.44 1.80
CA ARG A 141 2.51 -10.04 1.92
C ARG A 141 2.42 -11.26 1.02
N VAL A 142 1.98 -12.36 1.58
CA VAL A 142 1.75 -13.60 0.86
C VAL A 142 0.32 -14.06 1.11
N GLY A 143 -0.35 -14.53 0.07
CA GLY A 143 -1.70 -15.07 0.12
C GLY A 143 -1.82 -16.30 -0.75
N GLU A 144 -3.04 -16.73 -0.98
CA GLU A 144 -3.31 -17.80 -1.94
C GLU A 144 -3.42 -17.23 -3.34
N GLY A 145 -2.75 -17.87 -4.31
CA GLY A 145 -2.93 -17.62 -5.73
C GLY A 145 -4.00 -18.53 -6.30
N ASP A 146 -4.72 -18.09 -7.34
CA ASP A 146 -5.69 -18.91 -8.07
C ASP A 146 -5.08 -19.58 -9.31
N GLY A 147 -3.81 -19.29 -9.59
CA GLY A 147 -3.09 -19.79 -10.76
C GLY A 147 -3.56 -19.19 -12.10
N ILE A 148 -4.44 -18.20 -12.08
CA ILE A 148 -5.06 -17.59 -13.27
C ILE A 148 -4.90 -16.06 -13.26
N LEU A 149 -5.47 -15.37 -12.26
CA LEU A 149 -5.61 -13.92 -12.23
C LEU A 149 -4.90 -13.26 -11.04
N ILE A 150 -4.61 -14.01 -10.00
CA ILE A 150 -3.99 -13.49 -8.80
C ILE A 150 -2.80 -14.34 -8.39
N SER A 151 -1.66 -13.69 -8.15
CA SER A 151 -0.46 -14.33 -7.63
C SER A 151 -0.54 -14.53 -6.11
N ALA A 152 0.12 -15.57 -5.60
CA ALA A 152 0.35 -15.72 -4.17
C ALA A 152 1.23 -14.57 -3.60
N ASP A 153 2.10 -14.01 -4.40
CA ASP A 153 2.85 -12.79 -4.07
C ASP A 153 1.91 -11.57 -4.16
N ARG A 154 1.63 -10.96 -3.00
CA ARG A 154 0.76 -9.80 -2.84
C ARG A 154 1.51 -8.47 -2.88
N ASN A 155 2.73 -8.46 -3.43
CA ASN A 155 3.60 -7.30 -3.48
C ASN A 155 3.86 -6.88 -4.94
N PRO A 156 3.12 -5.93 -5.49
CA PRO A 156 3.25 -5.57 -6.90
C PRO A 156 4.61 -4.94 -7.24
N ASN A 157 5.34 -4.39 -6.28
CA ASN A 157 6.55 -3.61 -6.55
C ASN A 157 7.75 -3.89 -5.61
N VAL A 158 8.00 -5.14 -5.25
CA VAL A 158 9.24 -5.53 -4.55
C VAL A 158 10.47 -5.26 -5.41
N ARG A 159 10.36 -5.41 -6.74
CA ARG A 159 11.46 -5.13 -7.67
C ARG A 159 11.85 -3.65 -7.66
N GLY A 160 10.90 -2.74 -7.51
CA GLY A 160 11.18 -1.31 -7.33
C GLY A 160 12.02 -1.06 -6.07
N ALA A 161 11.70 -1.72 -4.96
CA ALA A 161 12.47 -1.59 -3.73
C ALA A 161 13.92 -2.10 -3.86
N LEU A 162 14.14 -3.18 -4.63
CA LEU A 162 15.49 -3.68 -4.95
C LEU A 162 16.24 -2.72 -5.87
N VAL A 163 15.59 -2.21 -6.93
CA VAL A 163 16.22 -1.30 -7.91
C VAL A 163 16.58 0.04 -7.27
N THR A 164 15.75 0.57 -6.40
CA THR A 164 16.04 1.80 -5.65
C THR A 164 17.09 1.61 -4.56
N GLY A 165 17.43 0.35 -4.24
CA GLY A 165 18.34 0.01 -3.16
C GLY A 165 17.73 0.22 -1.76
N PHE A 166 16.41 0.34 -1.66
CA PHE A 166 15.72 0.43 -0.37
C PHE A 166 15.89 -0.87 0.42
N ILE A 167 15.86 -2.01 -0.26
CA ILE A 167 16.23 -3.33 0.27
C ILE A 167 17.33 -3.95 -0.59
N SER A 168 18.16 -4.79 0.00
CA SER A 168 19.26 -5.49 -0.68
C SER A 168 18.93 -6.95 -1.03
N ALA A 169 17.88 -7.52 -0.44
CA ALA A 169 17.41 -8.88 -0.65
C ALA A 169 15.87 -8.92 -0.66
N LEU A 170 15.29 -10.03 -1.09
CA LEU A 170 13.85 -10.23 -1.03
C LEU A 170 13.36 -10.16 0.42
N PRO A 171 12.23 -9.48 0.68
CA PRO A 171 11.74 -9.31 2.03
C PRO A 171 11.20 -10.62 2.62
N GLU A 172 11.34 -10.77 3.94
CA GLU A 172 10.71 -11.85 4.69
C GLU A 172 9.21 -11.54 4.91
N GLN A 173 8.42 -12.58 5.21
CA GLN A 173 6.99 -12.41 5.48
C GLN A 173 6.70 -11.64 6.77
N GLN A 174 7.57 -11.79 7.76
CA GLN A 174 7.45 -11.12 9.05
C GLN A 174 8.70 -10.33 9.35
N LEU A 175 8.54 -9.20 10.00
CA LEU A 175 9.64 -8.32 10.39
C LEU A 175 10.32 -8.82 11.67
N THR A 176 10.75 -10.10 11.68
CA THR A 176 11.30 -10.77 12.87
C THR A 176 12.57 -10.10 13.40
N ALA A 177 13.43 -9.66 12.50
CA ALA A 177 14.66 -8.94 12.86
C ALA A 177 14.32 -7.58 13.50
N LEU A 178 13.38 -6.84 12.94
CA LEU A 178 12.93 -5.56 13.49
C LEU A 178 12.28 -5.77 14.89
N ALA A 179 11.42 -6.77 15.03
CA ALA A 179 10.78 -7.10 16.30
C ALA A 179 11.83 -7.41 17.40
N ALA A 180 12.86 -8.18 17.05
CA ALA A 180 13.97 -8.49 17.96
C ALA A 180 14.80 -7.24 18.33
N ASP A 181 15.01 -6.32 17.39
CA ASP A 181 15.73 -5.08 17.66
C ASP A 181 14.91 -4.10 18.54
N VAL A 182 13.58 -4.08 18.38
CA VAL A 182 12.67 -3.34 19.27
C VAL A 182 12.72 -3.95 20.70
N ASP A 183 12.67 -5.27 20.82
CA ASP A 183 12.74 -5.94 22.11
C ASP A 183 14.09 -5.73 22.83
N ALA A 184 15.15 -5.57 22.06
CA ALA A 184 16.50 -5.29 22.56
C ALA A 184 16.79 -3.79 22.79
N ASP A 185 15.79 -2.92 22.71
CA ASP A 185 15.89 -1.44 22.82
C ASP A 185 16.90 -0.80 21.85
N LYS A 186 17.17 -1.44 20.70
CA LYS A 186 18.03 -0.91 19.63
C LYS A 186 17.27 0.00 18.67
N VAL A 187 15.95 -0.11 18.62
CA VAL A 187 15.07 0.72 17.81
C VAL A 187 14.05 1.35 18.74
N LYS A 188 14.02 2.68 18.74
CA LYS A 188 13.11 3.51 19.55
C LYS A 188 12.09 4.26 18.70
N THR A 189 12.40 4.46 17.42
CA THR A 189 11.51 5.16 16.51
C THR A 189 11.32 4.33 15.24
N ILE A 190 10.08 4.04 14.88
CA ILE A 190 9.72 3.35 13.65
C ILE A 190 8.94 4.30 12.73
N ILE A 191 9.43 4.45 11.50
CA ILE A 191 8.72 5.17 10.44
C ILE A 191 8.10 4.13 9.51
N SER A 192 6.77 3.97 9.56
CA SER A 192 6.04 3.09 8.66
C SER A 192 5.42 3.88 7.50
N VAL A 193 5.69 3.46 6.28
CA VAL A 193 5.17 4.09 5.07
C VAL A 193 4.19 3.14 4.37
N GLY A 194 2.90 3.42 4.54
CA GLY A 194 1.82 2.70 3.86
C GLY A 194 1.55 1.28 4.39
N GLU A 195 2.05 0.93 5.58
CA GLU A 195 1.90 -0.41 6.15
C GLU A 195 1.39 -0.36 7.60
N ASP A 196 0.57 -1.34 7.94
CA ASP A 196 0.21 -1.67 9.31
C ASP A 196 1.19 -2.71 9.86
N LEU A 197 1.99 -2.31 10.84
CA LEU A 197 3.05 -3.14 11.39
C LEU A 197 2.52 -4.30 12.23
N THR A 198 1.28 -4.21 12.73
CA THR A 198 0.65 -5.32 13.48
C THR A 198 0.40 -6.51 12.57
N VAL A 199 0.03 -6.26 11.31
CA VAL A 199 -0.13 -7.31 10.28
C VAL A 199 1.22 -7.90 9.86
N ALA A 200 2.30 -7.12 10.01
CA ALA A 200 3.66 -7.53 9.67
C ALA A 200 4.40 -8.23 10.83
N GLY A 201 3.72 -8.52 11.92
CA GLY A 201 4.23 -9.35 13.00
C GLY A 201 4.77 -8.61 14.24
N LEU A 202 4.64 -7.28 14.31
CA LEU A 202 4.93 -6.54 15.54
C LEU A 202 3.71 -6.57 16.47
N SER A 203 3.93 -6.83 17.75
CA SER A 203 2.87 -6.78 18.75
C SER A 203 2.52 -5.33 19.14
N ALA A 204 1.31 -5.13 19.66
CA ALA A 204 0.91 -3.83 20.18
C ALA A 204 1.82 -3.36 21.34
N GLU A 205 2.36 -4.30 22.11
CA GLU A 205 3.31 -4.00 23.20
C GLU A 205 4.64 -3.50 22.67
N GLN A 206 5.14 -4.06 21.57
CA GLN A 206 6.36 -3.60 20.90
C GLN A 206 6.19 -2.22 20.27
N LEU A 207 4.99 -1.91 19.74
CA LEU A 207 4.68 -0.60 19.16
C LEU A 207 4.40 0.49 20.22
N ALA A 208 4.20 0.10 21.49
CA ALA A 208 3.95 1.02 22.60
C ALA A 208 5.23 1.35 23.41
N LYS A 209 6.35 0.70 23.11
CA LYS A 209 7.68 1.01 23.67
C LYS A 209 8.26 2.27 23.05
#